data_cad37a1cd4ae31a8e0be82ce114be468
#
_entry.id   cad37a1cd4ae31a8e0be82ce114be468
#
_cell.length_a   1.000
_cell.length_b   1.000
_cell.length_c   1.000
_cell.angle_alpha   90.00
_cell.angle_beta   90.00
_cell.angle_gamma   90.00
#
_symmetry.space_group_name_H-M   'P 1'
#
loop_
_entity.id
_entity.type
_entity.pdbx_description
1 polymer ?
#
loop_
_entity_poly.entity_id
_entity_poly.type
_entity_poly.pdbx_seq_one_letter_code
_entity_poly.pdbx_strand_id
1 'polypeptide(L)'
;MEGLRIAGDTTSTVCVDGEGRAVSFIHSLAFTFGARLTVPGTGVLLNNRLGRGAYLIGGHPNEVKPRRKPLHTLNAWVYDSDTLGLLHVGSCPGGDGQVQWNMQVLSHLVDHGATPQEAVAMPRLTVSPGSDSNVLGHRQELRCEPGLDSATLSRLREWGHNVVEVPDQVGGPGGSAMAISLDHANGTLAAGADPRMEGIALAL
;
A
#
# COMPACT_ATOMS: atom_id res chain seq x y z
N MET A 1 7.47 14.32 25.18
CA MET A 1 8.06 14.26 23.81
C MET A 1 7.16 13.34 23.01
N GLU A 2 6.24 13.90 22.25
CA GLU A 2 5.48 13.13 21.25
C GLU A 2 6.49 12.55 20.26
N GLY A 3 6.54 11.22 20.20
CA GLY A 3 7.50 10.53 19.37
C GLY A 3 7.32 10.93 17.91
N LEU A 4 8.40 11.33 17.27
CA LEU A 4 8.48 11.52 15.83
C LEU A 4 7.80 10.30 15.18
N ARG A 5 6.63 10.49 14.56
CA ARG A 5 6.04 9.45 13.74
C ARG A 5 7.06 9.14 12.64
N ILE A 6 7.68 7.99 12.70
CA ILE A 6 8.59 7.53 11.65
C ILE A 6 7.67 7.18 10.47
N ALA A 7 7.45 8.16 9.61
CA ALA A 7 6.72 7.95 8.36
C ALA A 7 7.48 6.93 7.51
N GLY A 8 6.76 6.07 6.78
CA GLY A 8 7.39 5.19 5.82
C GLY A 8 8.07 6.01 4.72
N ASP A 9 9.17 5.50 4.18
CA ASP A 9 9.89 6.10 3.05
C ASP A 9 9.75 5.17 1.85
N THR A 10 8.61 5.27 1.18
CA THR A 10 8.25 4.43 0.03
C THR A 10 7.66 5.31 -1.05
N THR A 11 8.15 5.14 -2.27
CA THR A 11 7.58 5.74 -3.47
C THR A 11 7.09 4.66 -4.42
N SER A 12 6.13 4.97 -5.26
CA SER A 12 5.70 4.09 -6.34
C SER A 12 5.43 4.86 -7.63
N THR A 13 5.58 4.17 -8.74
CA THR A 13 5.33 4.68 -10.09
C THR A 13 4.65 3.59 -10.90
N VAL A 14 3.62 3.97 -11.64
CA VAL A 14 2.91 3.09 -12.56
C VAL A 14 2.90 3.74 -13.93
N CYS A 15 3.27 2.99 -14.96
CA CYS A 15 3.31 3.47 -16.34
C CYS A 15 2.72 2.43 -17.27
N VAL A 16 2.06 2.89 -18.32
CA VAL A 16 1.64 2.06 -19.48
C VAL A 16 1.94 2.85 -20.73
N ASP A 17 2.56 2.20 -21.72
CA ASP A 17 2.84 2.83 -23.02
C ASP A 17 1.74 2.52 -24.07
N GLY A 18 1.87 3.15 -25.24
CA GLY A 18 0.94 2.96 -26.36
C GLY A 18 0.92 1.56 -26.97
N GLU A 19 1.89 0.70 -26.62
CA GLU A 19 1.94 -0.71 -27.05
C GLU A 19 1.37 -1.65 -25.98
N GLY A 20 0.85 -1.11 -24.85
CA GLY A 20 0.28 -1.89 -23.75
C GLY A 20 1.32 -2.51 -22.82
N ARG A 21 2.60 -2.11 -22.92
CA ARG A 21 3.61 -2.53 -21.94
C ARG A 21 3.43 -1.72 -20.66
N ALA A 22 3.43 -2.42 -19.54
CA ALA A 22 3.17 -1.81 -18.24
C ALA A 22 4.33 -2.03 -17.26
N VAL A 23 4.53 -1.05 -16.40
CA VAL A 23 5.45 -1.14 -15.26
C VAL A 23 4.72 -0.69 -14.01
N SER A 24 4.72 -1.52 -12.98
CA SER A 24 4.42 -1.12 -11.61
C SER A 24 5.72 -1.23 -10.81
N PHE A 25 6.24 -0.11 -10.37
CA PHE A 25 7.51 -0.03 -9.67
C PHE A 25 7.33 0.60 -8.30
N ILE A 26 7.84 -0.09 -7.27
CA ILE A 26 7.80 0.39 -5.90
C ILE A 26 9.20 0.34 -5.27
N HIS A 27 9.60 1.41 -4.62
CA HIS A 27 10.91 1.58 -4.03
C HIS A 27 10.78 2.07 -2.59
N SER A 28 11.52 1.45 -1.69
CA SER A 28 11.42 1.76 -0.26
C SER A 28 12.73 1.51 0.48
N LEU A 29 13.04 2.40 1.40
CA LEU A 29 14.07 2.20 2.42
C LEU A 29 13.50 1.55 3.70
N ALA A 30 12.20 1.22 3.74
CA ALA A 30 11.38 0.69 4.83
C ALA A 30 11.00 1.74 5.90
N PHE A 31 11.91 2.56 6.36
CA PHE A 31 11.70 3.70 7.25
C PHE A 31 12.37 4.95 6.68
N THR A 32 11.98 6.12 7.15
CA THR A 32 12.57 7.41 6.74
C THR A 32 14.08 7.39 6.90
N PHE A 33 14.79 7.61 5.80
CA PHE A 33 16.24 7.46 5.68
C PHE A 33 16.77 6.04 5.98
N GLY A 34 15.94 5.00 5.86
CA GLY A 34 16.34 3.60 6.00
C GLY A 34 17.03 3.31 7.34
N ALA A 35 18.20 2.70 7.28
CA ALA A 35 19.03 2.42 8.45
C ALA A 35 19.79 3.67 8.96
N ARG A 36 19.68 4.81 8.29
CA ARG A 36 20.43 6.05 8.56
C ARG A 36 21.95 5.86 8.50
N LEU A 37 22.37 4.92 7.66
CA LEU A 37 23.76 4.60 7.40
C LEU A 37 24.03 4.72 5.92
N THR A 38 25.07 5.46 5.56
CA THR A 38 25.56 5.59 4.20
C THR A 38 26.87 4.80 4.04
N VAL A 39 26.98 4.03 2.98
CA VAL A 39 28.19 3.28 2.67
C VAL A 39 29.28 4.26 2.24
N PRO A 40 30.43 4.36 2.96
CA PRO A 40 31.47 5.30 2.64
C PRO A 40 31.97 5.15 1.19
N GLY A 41 32.17 6.26 0.51
CA GLY A 41 32.69 6.32 -0.86
C GLY A 41 31.69 5.95 -1.98
N THR A 42 30.46 5.55 -1.64
CA THR A 42 29.47 5.16 -2.66
C THR A 42 28.25 6.09 -2.72
N GLY A 43 27.93 6.79 -1.63
CA GLY A 43 26.71 7.56 -1.50
C GLY A 43 25.44 6.71 -1.28
N VAL A 44 25.57 5.38 -1.21
CA VAL A 44 24.42 4.46 -1.06
C VAL A 44 23.90 4.51 0.38
N LEU A 45 22.63 4.89 0.55
CA LEU A 45 21.92 4.82 1.82
C LEU A 45 21.34 3.41 2.00
N LEU A 46 21.64 2.78 3.13
CA LEU A 46 21.18 1.42 3.43
C LEU A 46 19.71 1.42 3.85
N ASN A 47 18.93 0.47 3.30
CA ASN A 47 17.57 0.25 3.76
C ASN A 47 17.53 -0.38 5.16
N ASN A 48 16.39 -0.26 5.82
CA ASN A 48 16.15 -0.88 7.14
C ASN A 48 15.04 -1.94 7.06
N ARG A 49 15.09 -2.80 6.04
CA ARG A 49 14.06 -3.84 5.85
C ARG A 49 13.99 -4.81 7.03
N LEU A 50 15.10 -5.16 7.64
CA LEU A 50 15.12 -6.03 8.82
C LEU A 50 14.53 -5.39 10.08
N GLY A 51 14.35 -4.07 10.11
CA GLY A 51 13.64 -3.37 11.19
C GLY A 51 12.12 -3.56 11.17
N ARG A 52 11.58 -4.17 10.10
CA ARG A 52 10.14 -4.39 9.92
C ARG A 52 9.83 -5.85 9.62
N GLY A 53 9.07 -6.50 10.52
CA GLY A 53 8.63 -7.89 10.34
C GLY A 53 9.74 -8.94 10.38
N ALA A 54 10.94 -8.61 10.86
CA ALA A 54 12.01 -9.56 11.11
C ALA A 54 12.35 -9.51 12.61
N TYR A 55 12.42 -10.68 13.26
CA TYR A 55 12.49 -10.77 14.70
C TYR A 55 13.66 -11.62 15.19
N LEU A 56 14.21 -11.26 16.34
CA LEU A 56 15.19 -12.05 17.08
C LEU A 56 14.47 -12.97 18.10
N ILE A 57 13.40 -13.62 17.66
CA ILE A 57 12.56 -14.51 18.46
C ILE A 57 12.72 -15.92 17.92
N GLY A 58 13.32 -16.81 18.70
CA GLY A 58 13.57 -18.20 18.31
C GLY A 58 12.28 -18.94 17.97
N GLY A 59 12.25 -19.62 16.83
CA GLY A 59 11.07 -20.35 16.33
C GLY A 59 10.01 -19.51 15.66
N HIS A 60 10.11 -18.18 15.68
CA HIS A 60 9.14 -17.32 15.01
C HIS A 60 9.22 -17.49 13.47
N PRO A 61 8.09 -17.49 12.72
CA PRO A 61 8.12 -17.57 11.24
C PRO A 61 9.02 -16.55 10.57
N ASN A 62 9.14 -15.35 11.13
CA ASN A 62 9.99 -14.28 10.64
C ASN A 62 11.28 -14.10 11.46
N GLU A 63 11.76 -15.15 12.13
CA GLU A 63 13.05 -15.13 12.81
C GLU A 63 14.20 -14.80 11.85
N VAL A 64 15.10 -13.93 12.23
CA VAL A 64 16.30 -13.60 11.45
C VAL A 64 17.24 -14.80 11.44
N LYS A 65 17.47 -15.36 10.25
CA LYS A 65 18.37 -16.49 10.03
C LYS A 65 19.19 -16.32 8.75
N PRO A 66 20.41 -16.89 8.67
CA PRO A 66 21.18 -16.90 7.44
C PRO A 66 20.39 -17.50 6.27
N ARG A 67 20.54 -16.93 5.07
CA ARG A 67 19.91 -17.39 3.82
C ARG A 67 18.39 -17.41 3.81
N ARG A 68 17.74 -16.68 4.70
CA ARG A 68 16.29 -16.55 4.77
C ARG A 68 15.84 -15.24 4.14
N LYS A 69 14.77 -15.29 3.35
CA LYS A 69 14.09 -14.08 2.88
C LYS A 69 13.35 -13.43 4.06
N PRO A 70 13.55 -12.14 4.33
CA PRO A 70 12.76 -11.43 5.33
C PRO A 70 11.32 -11.23 4.82
N LEU A 71 10.39 -10.93 5.74
CA LEU A 71 9.09 -10.40 5.38
C LEU A 71 9.29 -9.13 4.54
N HIS A 72 8.51 -9.01 3.49
CA HIS A 72 8.56 -7.86 2.58
C HIS A 72 7.18 -7.25 2.42
N THR A 73 7.08 -5.93 2.52
CA THR A 73 5.82 -5.20 2.44
C THR A 73 5.57 -4.56 1.08
N LEU A 74 6.56 -4.52 0.18
CA LEU A 74 6.39 -3.94 -1.15
C LEU A 74 5.41 -4.77 -1.97
N ASN A 75 4.39 -4.11 -2.50
CA ASN A 75 3.28 -4.74 -3.19
C ASN A 75 2.92 -3.93 -4.44
N ALA A 76 3.62 -4.21 -5.54
CA ALA A 76 3.27 -3.77 -6.88
C ALA A 76 2.44 -4.86 -7.55
N TRP A 77 1.44 -4.50 -8.37
CA TRP A 77 0.55 -5.48 -8.96
C TRP A 77 0.15 -5.15 -10.40
N VAL A 78 -0.18 -6.20 -11.12
CA VAL A 78 -0.86 -6.17 -12.41
C VAL A 78 -2.04 -7.12 -12.34
N TYR A 79 -3.10 -6.82 -13.07
CA TYR A 79 -4.27 -7.67 -13.23
C TYR A 79 -4.55 -7.84 -14.72
N ASP A 80 -4.57 -9.06 -15.16
CA ASP A 80 -4.79 -9.46 -16.56
C ASP A 80 -5.95 -10.45 -16.72
N SER A 81 -6.43 -10.55 -17.91
CA SER A 81 -7.45 -11.50 -18.35
C SER A 81 -6.84 -12.45 -19.38
N ASP A 82 -7.20 -13.71 -19.34
CA ASP A 82 -6.74 -14.72 -20.29
C ASP A 82 -7.10 -14.37 -21.74
N THR A 83 -8.12 -13.56 -21.96
CA THR A 83 -8.63 -13.21 -23.29
C THR A 83 -8.23 -11.83 -23.78
N LEU A 84 -8.09 -10.87 -22.87
CA LEU A 84 -7.83 -9.46 -23.17
C LEU A 84 -6.41 -9.01 -22.84
N GLY A 85 -5.65 -9.81 -22.09
CA GLY A 85 -4.36 -9.42 -21.57
C GLY A 85 -4.48 -8.43 -20.40
N LEU A 86 -3.56 -7.49 -20.28
CA LEU A 86 -3.49 -6.53 -19.19
C LEU A 86 -4.74 -5.66 -19.13
N LEU A 87 -5.40 -5.61 -17.97
CA LEU A 87 -6.58 -4.77 -17.71
C LEU A 87 -6.29 -3.64 -16.73
N HIS A 88 -5.56 -3.94 -15.66
CA HIS A 88 -5.25 -2.95 -14.63
C HIS A 88 -3.82 -3.13 -14.13
N VAL A 89 -3.21 -2.03 -13.75
CA VAL A 89 -1.90 -2.00 -13.11
C VAL A 89 -1.88 -0.96 -12.02
N GLY A 90 -1.28 -1.29 -10.87
CA GLY A 90 -1.30 -0.36 -9.75
C GLY A 90 -0.28 -0.65 -8.67
N SER A 91 -0.25 0.22 -7.69
CA SER A 91 0.66 0.16 -6.56
C SER A 91 0.19 1.10 -5.46
N CYS A 92 0.63 0.84 -4.23
CA CYS A 92 0.37 1.73 -3.10
C CYS A 92 1.54 1.67 -2.11
N PRO A 93 2.28 2.77 -1.85
CA PRO A 93 3.20 2.84 -0.73
C PRO A 93 2.44 2.83 0.61
N GLY A 94 3.11 2.39 1.70
CA GLY A 94 2.52 2.42 3.04
C GLY A 94 2.78 1.22 3.94
N GLY A 95 3.92 0.56 3.80
CA GLY A 95 4.34 -0.53 4.68
C GLY A 95 3.35 -1.70 4.71
N ASP A 96 2.93 -2.14 5.88
CA ASP A 96 2.02 -3.28 6.07
C ASP A 96 0.60 -3.05 5.53
N GLY A 97 0.21 -1.81 5.30
CA GLY A 97 -1.07 -1.47 4.69
C GLY A 97 -1.12 -1.76 3.19
N GLN A 98 0.02 -1.84 2.51
CA GLN A 98 0.07 -1.93 1.04
C GLN A 98 -0.80 -3.05 0.46
N VAL A 99 -0.69 -4.27 0.96
CA VAL A 99 -1.50 -5.40 0.47
C VAL A 99 -2.98 -5.19 0.75
N GLN A 100 -3.32 -4.64 1.91
CA GLN A 100 -4.70 -4.39 2.31
C GLN A 100 -5.37 -3.35 1.41
N TRP A 101 -4.66 -2.25 1.11
CA TRP A 101 -5.19 -1.15 0.30
C TRP A 101 -5.20 -1.50 -1.18
N ASN A 102 -4.17 -2.17 -1.69
CA ASN A 102 -4.15 -2.63 -3.07
C ASN A 102 -5.31 -3.58 -3.38
N MET A 103 -5.64 -4.49 -2.44
CA MET A 103 -6.80 -5.38 -2.61
C MET A 103 -8.13 -4.62 -2.64
N GLN A 104 -8.30 -3.58 -1.82
CA GLN A 104 -9.50 -2.75 -1.82
C GLN A 104 -9.61 -1.96 -3.13
N VAL A 105 -8.51 -1.34 -3.60
CA VAL A 105 -8.49 -0.63 -4.88
C VAL A 105 -8.78 -1.58 -6.04
N LEU A 106 -8.17 -2.77 -6.05
CA LEU A 106 -8.41 -3.76 -7.10
C LEU A 106 -9.86 -4.24 -7.11
N SER A 107 -10.46 -4.50 -5.94
CA SER A 107 -11.88 -4.87 -5.85
C SER A 107 -12.80 -3.76 -6.38
N HIS A 108 -12.53 -2.50 -6.09
CA HIS A 108 -13.29 -1.40 -6.68
C HIS A 108 -13.21 -1.37 -8.20
N LEU A 109 -12.04 -1.64 -8.78
CA LEU A 109 -11.87 -1.69 -10.24
C LEU A 109 -12.58 -2.90 -10.85
N VAL A 110 -12.36 -4.11 -10.30
CA VAL A 110 -12.77 -5.38 -10.92
C VAL A 110 -14.19 -5.75 -10.56
N ASP A 111 -14.57 -5.67 -9.28
CA ASP A 111 -15.87 -6.16 -8.80
C ASP A 111 -16.95 -5.08 -8.91
N HIS A 112 -16.57 -3.81 -8.84
CA HIS A 112 -17.52 -2.70 -8.84
C HIS A 112 -17.43 -1.79 -10.08
N GLY A 113 -16.48 -2.01 -10.98
CA GLY A 113 -16.37 -1.27 -12.24
C GLY A 113 -16.04 0.22 -12.05
N ALA A 114 -15.43 0.58 -10.93
CA ALA A 114 -15.02 1.96 -10.67
C ALA A 114 -13.92 2.41 -11.64
N THR A 115 -13.89 3.68 -11.97
CA THR A 115 -12.74 4.26 -12.66
C THR A 115 -11.50 4.27 -11.75
N PRO A 116 -10.28 4.30 -12.29
CA PRO A 116 -9.07 4.36 -11.47
C PRO A 116 -9.08 5.50 -10.45
N GLN A 117 -9.55 6.68 -10.84
CA GLN A 117 -9.62 7.82 -9.92
C GLN A 117 -10.64 7.60 -8.78
N GLU A 118 -11.81 7.04 -9.08
CA GLU A 118 -12.79 6.68 -8.06
C GLU A 118 -12.23 5.61 -7.13
N ALA A 119 -11.65 4.54 -7.67
CA ALA A 119 -11.11 3.44 -6.89
C ALA A 119 -10.02 3.87 -5.89
N VAL A 120 -9.10 4.75 -6.32
CA VAL A 120 -8.05 5.24 -5.41
C VAL A 120 -8.55 6.29 -4.41
N ALA A 121 -9.67 6.95 -4.68
CA ALA A 121 -10.27 7.94 -3.78
C ALA A 121 -11.21 7.34 -2.72
N MET A 122 -11.68 6.10 -2.92
CA MET A 122 -12.60 5.44 -1.98
C MET A 122 -12.04 5.34 -0.55
N PRO A 123 -12.90 5.45 0.47
CA PRO A 123 -12.51 5.21 1.86
C PRO A 123 -11.92 3.81 2.06
N ARG A 124 -10.90 3.70 2.90
CA ARG A 124 -10.20 2.45 3.15
C ARG A 124 -10.30 1.99 4.58
N LEU A 125 -10.16 0.69 4.73
CA LEU A 125 -10.03 0.00 6.00
C LEU A 125 -8.57 -0.45 6.17
N THR A 126 -8.05 -0.38 7.39
CA THR A 126 -6.69 -0.82 7.71
C THR A 126 -6.66 -1.57 9.02
N VAL A 127 -6.22 -2.83 8.99
CA VAL A 127 -5.90 -3.55 10.22
C VAL A 127 -4.56 -3.04 10.76
N SER A 128 -4.58 -2.58 11.98
CA SER A 128 -3.44 -2.00 12.72
C SER A 128 -3.33 -2.67 14.09
N PRO A 129 -2.15 -2.72 14.71
CA PRO A 129 -0.85 -2.33 14.19
C PRO A 129 -0.31 -3.35 13.18
N GLY A 130 0.73 -2.95 12.44
CA GLY A 130 1.42 -3.80 11.49
C GLY A 130 2.48 -4.71 12.11
N SER A 131 3.54 -5.03 11.33
CA SER A 131 4.56 -6.02 11.66
C SER A 131 5.81 -5.45 12.34
N ASP A 132 5.80 -4.20 12.78
CA ASP A 132 6.94 -3.63 13.49
C ASP A 132 7.15 -4.28 14.86
N SER A 133 8.39 -4.54 15.22
CA SER A 133 8.72 -5.32 16.43
C SER A 133 8.22 -4.68 17.74
N ASN A 134 8.11 -3.37 17.77
CA ASN A 134 7.64 -2.61 18.94
C ASN A 134 6.13 -2.65 19.17
N VAL A 135 5.37 -3.20 18.23
CA VAL A 135 3.90 -3.34 18.31
C VAL A 135 3.44 -4.79 18.37
N LEU A 136 4.37 -5.74 18.46
CA LEU A 136 4.03 -7.15 18.61
C LEU A 136 3.20 -7.39 19.88
N GLY A 137 2.09 -8.13 19.73
CA GLY A 137 1.18 -8.44 20.83
C GLY A 137 0.21 -7.30 21.18
N HIS A 138 0.27 -6.14 20.54
CA HIS A 138 -0.74 -5.12 20.69
C HIS A 138 -2.09 -5.59 20.14
N ARG A 139 -3.17 -5.12 20.78
CA ARG A 139 -4.53 -5.41 20.31
C ARG A 139 -4.74 -4.84 18.92
N GLN A 140 -5.29 -5.65 18.02
CA GLN A 140 -5.63 -5.21 16.68
C GLN A 140 -6.82 -4.26 16.68
N GLU A 141 -6.76 -3.29 15.79
CA GLU A 141 -7.79 -2.33 15.46
C GLU A 141 -8.12 -2.40 13.99
N LEU A 142 -9.39 -2.23 13.65
CA LEU A 142 -9.81 -1.96 12.29
C LEU A 142 -10.01 -0.45 12.15
N ARG A 143 -9.04 0.22 11.58
CA ARG A 143 -9.08 1.67 11.35
C ARG A 143 -9.87 1.93 10.08
N CYS A 144 -10.90 2.77 10.23
CA CYS A 144 -11.84 3.10 9.17
C CYS A 144 -11.70 4.57 8.80
N GLU A 145 -11.48 4.87 7.53
CA GLU A 145 -11.46 6.24 7.04
C GLU A 145 -12.85 6.86 7.00
N PRO A 146 -12.97 8.19 7.01
CA PRO A 146 -14.24 8.89 6.82
C PRO A 146 -14.88 8.54 5.47
N GLY A 147 -16.21 8.54 5.42
CA GLY A 147 -16.97 8.24 4.20
C GLY A 147 -17.51 6.81 4.14
N LEU A 148 -17.15 5.93 5.07
CA LEU A 148 -17.85 4.67 5.26
C LEU A 148 -19.19 4.94 5.94
N ASP A 149 -20.26 4.29 5.46
CA ASP A 149 -21.59 4.47 6.04
C ASP A 149 -21.72 3.85 7.44
N SER A 150 -22.61 4.41 8.24
CA SER A 150 -22.78 4.00 9.62
C SER A 150 -23.31 2.57 9.79
N ALA A 151 -24.05 2.04 8.82
CA ALA A 151 -24.53 0.67 8.83
C ALA A 151 -23.38 -0.32 8.64
N THR A 152 -22.45 -0.02 7.72
CA THR A 152 -21.21 -0.79 7.53
C THR A 152 -20.37 -0.79 8.81
N LEU A 153 -20.14 0.38 9.43
CA LEU A 153 -19.39 0.47 10.68
C LEU A 153 -20.04 -0.31 11.82
N SER A 154 -21.37 -0.25 11.93
CA SER A 154 -22.13 -1.01 12.94
C SER A 154 -22.00 -2.51 12.71
N ARG A 155 -22.12 -2.96 11.46
CA ARG A 155 -21.98 -4.37 11.10
C ARG A 155 -20.60 -4.93 11.40
N LEU A 156 -19.55 -4.16 11.14
CA LEU A 156 -18.17 -4.52 11.47
C LEU A 156 -18.00 -4.71 12.99
N ARG A 157 -18.61 -3.85 13.81
CA ARG A 157 -18.61 -3.98 15.27
C ARG A 157 -19.37 -5.22 15.74
N GLU A 158 -20.53 -5.50 15.14
CA GLU A 158 -21.33 -6.72 15.43
C GLU A 158 -20.52 -7.99 15.12
N TRP A 159 -19.69 -7.98 14.09
CA TRP A 159 -18.79 -9.08 13.75
C TRP A 159 -17.57 -9.18 14.67
N GLY A 160 -17.45 -8.31 15.66
CA GLY A 160 -16.41 -8.35 16.69
C GLY A 160 -15.14 -7.58 16.34
N HIS A 161 -15.13 -6.79 15.27
CA HIS A 161 -14.01 -5.92 14.96
C HIS A 161 -13.91 -4.76 15.95
N ASN A 162 -12.68 -4.46 16.38
CA ASN A 162 -12.37 -3.25 17.15
C ASN A 162 -12.26 -2.05 16.17
N VAL A 163 -13.41 -1.50 15.80
CA VAL A 163 -13.52 -0.42 14.82
C VAL A 163 -13.10 0.91 15.45
N VAL A 164 -12.10 1.53 14.84
CA VAL A 164 -11.59 2.87 15.18
C VAL A 164 -11.79 3.78 13.97
N GLU A 165 -12.68 4.74 14.07
CA GLU A 165 -12.85 5.78 13.06
C GLU A 165 -11.69 6.77 13.16
N VAL A 166 -10.97 6.96 12.07
CA VAL A 166 -9.82 7.85 12.02
C VAL A 166 -10.22 9.17 11.35
N PRO A 167 -9.67 10.31 11.79
CA PRO A 167 -9.95 11.57 11.14
C PRO A 167 -9.40 11.59 9.72
N ASP A 168 -10.02 12.38 8.84
CA ASP A 168 -9.48 12.66 7.52
C ASP A 168 -8.12 13.36 7.66
N GLN A 169 -7.10 12.78 7.07
CA GLN A 169 -5.72 13.29 7.16
C GLN A 169 -5.03 13.18 5.81
N VAL A 170 -4.50 14.28 5.36
CA VAL A 170 -3.49 14.28 4.30
C VAL A 170 -2.32 13.40 4.74
N GLY A 171 -1.95 12.43 3.94
CA GLY A 171 -0.99 11.39 4.34
C GLY A 171 -1.57 10.38 5.34
N GLY A 172 -2.89 10.23 5.37
CA GLY A 172 -3.65 9.39 6.28
C GLY A 172 -3.28 7.90 6.28
N PRO A 173 -3.94 7.11 7.12
CA PRO A 173 -3.59 5.70 7.31
C PRO A 173 -3.82 4.82 6.08
N GLY A 174 -4.52 5.33 5.05
CA GLY A 174 -4.89 4.60 3.84
C GLY A 174 -3.83 4.56 2.73
N GLY A 175 -2.61 5.05 2.98
CA GLY A 175 -1.53 5.06 1.97
C GLY A 175 -1.78 6.04 0.82
N SER A 176 -1.10 5.82 -0.29
CA SER A 176 -1.20 6.62 -1.52
C SER A 176 -1.24 5.71 -2.74
N ALA A 177 -2.43 5.30 -3.12
CA ALA A 177 -2.61 4.37 -4.24
C ALA A 177 -2.53 5.08 -5.60
N MET A 178 -2.14 4.31 -6.60
CA MET A 178 -2.24 4.70 -7.99
C MET A 178 -2.65 3.50 -8.84
N ALA A 179 -3.43 3.77 -9.87
CA ALA A 179 -3.89 2.73 -10.78
C ALA A 179 -4.05 3.27 -12.20
N ILE A 180 -3.79 2.42 -13.18
CA ILE A 180 -4.13 2.63 -14.60
C ILE A 180 -5.01 1.47 -15.05
N SER A 181 -6.06 1.79 -15.78
CA SER A 181 -6.94 0.82 -16.45
C SER A 181 -6.83 0.96 -17.96
N LEU A 182 -6.87 -0.18 -18.65
CA LEU A 182 -6.84 -0.27 -20.11
C LEU A 182 -8.24 -0.65 -20.60
N ASP A 183 -8.81 0.18 -21.46
CA ASP A 183 -10.04 -0.12 -22.18
C ASP A 183 -9.67 -0.60 -23.59
N HIS A 184 -9.63 -1.91 -23.77
CA HIS A 184 -9.30 -2.52 -25.05
C HIS A 184 -10.35 -2.29 -26.12
N ALA A 185 -11.61 -2.04 -25.75
CA ALA A 185 -12.67 -1.79 -26.72
C ALA A 185 -12.53 -0.42 -27.40
N ASN A 186 -12.09 0.57 -26.65
CA ASN A 186 -11.93 1.95 -27.13
C ASN A 186 -10.46 2.33 -27.36
N GLY A 187 -9.50 1.47 -27.00
CA GLY A 187 -8.06 1.74 -27.10
C GLY A 187 -7.62 2.91 -26.21
N THR A 188 -8.23 3.07 -25.03
CA THR A 188 -7.96 4.19 -24.15
C THR A 188 -7.35 3.72 -22.82
N LEU A 189 -6.59 4.62 -22.20
CA LEU A 189 -6.03 4.47 -20.87
C LEU A 189 -6.69 5.48 -19.93
N ALA A 190 -7.07 5.02 -18.75
CA ALA A 190 -7.51 5.87 -17.66
C ALA A 190 -6.56 5.71 -16.47
N ALA A 191 -6.17 6.82 -15.83
CA ALA A 191 -5.27 6.80 -14.69
C ALA A 191 -5.87 7.54 -13.50
N GLY A 192 -5.57 7.06 -12.28
CA GLY A 192 -5.95 7.69 -11.03
C GLY A 192 -4.77 7.81 -10.07
N ALA A 193 -4.70 8.95 -9.40
CA ALA A 193 -3.75 9.22 -8.32
C ALA A 193 -4.50 9.56 -7.03
N ASP A 194 -4.03 9.03 -5.92
CA ASP A 194 -4.66 9.14 -4.62
C ASP A 194 -4.71 10.59 -4.12
N PRO A 195 -5.89 11.11 -3.75
CA PRO A 195 -6.01 12.47 -3.24
C PRO A 195 -5.40 12.67 -1.84
N ARG A 196 -5.00 11.59 -1.14
CA ARG A 196 -4.38 11.66 0.20
C ARG A 196 -2.94 12.15 0.17
N MET A 197 -2.31 12.13 -0.99
CA MET A 197 -0.91 12.51 -1.21
C MET A 197 -0.79 13.36 -2.48
N GLU A 198 0.38 13.97 -2.68
CA GLU A 198 0.69 14.79 -3.85
C GLU A 198 1.03 13.93 -5.10
N GLY A 199 0.24 12.88 -5.34
CA GLY A 199 0.36 12.07 -6.56
C GLY A 199 -0.29 12.75 -7.75
N ILE A 200 0.21 12.47 -8.96
CA ILE A 200 -0.35 12.99 -10.19
C ILE A 200 -0.48 11.89 -11.26
N ALA A 201 -1.59 11.90 -11.98
CA ALA A 201 -1.79 11.10 -13.18
C ALA A 201 -1.55 11.99 -14.41
N LEU A 202 -0.67 11.56 -15.32
CA LEU A 202 -0.30 12.30 -16.51
C LEU A 202 -0.42 11.41 -17.75
N ALA A 203 -0.87 12.00 -18.87
CA ALA A 203 -0.74 11.45 -20.21
C ALA A 203 0.29 12.29 -20.98
N LEU A 204 1.15 11.62 -21.74
CA LEU A 204 2.20 12.23 -22.58
C LEU A 204 1.86 12.07 -24.06
#